data_d221d2c00f57647daef88b73a771049c
#
_entry.id   d221d2c00f57647daef88b73a771049c
#
_cell.length_a   1.000
_cell.length_b   1.000
_cell.length_c   1.000
_cell.angle_alpha   90.00
_cell.angle_beta   90.00
_cell.angle_gamma   90.00
#
_symmetry.space_group_name_H-M   'P 1'
#
loop_
_entity.id
_entity.type
_entity.pdbx_description
1 polymer ?
#
loop_
_entity_poly.entity_id
_entity_poly.type
_entity_poly.pdbx_seq_one_letter_code
_entity_poly.pdbx_strand_id
1 'polypeptide(L)'
;MNIARFTFNSLGENTYVVWDESCEAVIVDAGNYNQIEDEKLFAFIEAKGLTVKYLLNTHGHFDHTPGIEVLRSRFGAPFCMNSADEPLLRQAVTQGRLFGFRAATEPLTIDKELADGDKVCFGNTTLEVLHTPGHCPGHLCYFNREEGVLFTGDTLFRESIGRTDLLGGDYDQIMESIVKKIIPLGDEVRIYPGHGGDSSVGHEAMYNPFVAEVLQGGFNQPFEE
;
A
#
# COMPACT_ATOMS: atom_id res chain seq x y z
N MET A 1 -11.42 11.93 -8.29
CA MET A 1 -10.08 11.29 -8.35
C MET A 1 -10.09 10.16 -9.38
N ASN A 2 -9.01 9.95 -10.10
CA ASN A 2 -8.84 8.85 -11.07
C ASN A 2 -7.82 7.85 -10.52
N ILE A 3 -7.98 6.58 -10.85
CA ILE A 3 -7.09 5.50 -10.42
C ILE A 3 -6.76 4.62 -11.64
N ALA A 4 -5.49 4.34 -11.86
CA ALA A 4 -5.04 3.31 -12.78
C ALA A 4 -4.23 2.26 -12.02
N ARG A 5 -4.59 0.98 -12.19
CA ARG A 5 -3.88 -0.15 -11.61
C ARG A 5 -2.97 -0.80 -12.64
N PHE A 6 -1.77 -1.09 -12.20
CA PHE A 6 -0.79 -1.91 -12.92
C PHE A 6 -0.47 -3.10 -12.03
N THR A 7 -0.62 -4.29 -12.56
CA THR A 7 -0.16 -5.50 -11.86
C THR A 7 1.22 -5.82 -12.38
N PHE A 8 2.21 -5.77 -11.51
CA PHE A 8 3.62 -5.92 -11.81
C PHE A 8 4.23 -7.12 -11.11
N ASN A 9 5.44 -7.40 -11.47
CA ASN A 9 6.31 -8.48 -10.99
C ASN A 9 5.66 -9.88 -10.94
N SER A 10 6.48 -10.89 -10.58
CA SER A 10 6.05 -12.29 -10.57
C SER A 10 5.13 -12.64 -9.39
N LEU A 11 5.02 -11.75 -8.40
CA LEU A 11 4.11 -11.91 -7.26
C LEU A 11 2.75 -11.25 -7.49
N GLY A 12 2.59 -10.52 -8.61
CA GLY A 12 1.32 -9.90 -8.97
C GLY A 12 0.95 -8.72 -8.08
N GLU A 13 1.96 -7.94 -7.69
CA GLU A 13 1.75 -6.72 -6.92
C GLU A 13 0.96 -5.68 -7.73
N ASN A 14 0.11 -4.93 -7.06
CA ASN A 14 -0.71 -3.87 -7.63
C ASN A 14 -0.13 -2.49 -7.31
N THR A 15 0.54 -1.89 -8.28
CA THR A 15 0.95 -0.49 -8.29
C THR A 15 -0.20 0.40 -8.74
N TYR A 16 -0.51 1.47 -8.01
CA TYR A 16 -1.58 2.41 -8.38
C TYR A 16 -1.02 3.78 -8.73
N VAL A 17 -1.45 4.32 -9.89
CA VAL A 17 -1.30 5.74 -10.20
C VAL A 17 -2.61 6.43 -9.89
N VAL A 18 -2.57 7.42 -9.01
CA VAL A 18 -3.74 8.15 -8.52
C VAL A 18 -3.57 9.62 -8.85
N TRP A 19 -4.58 10.24 -9.52
CA TRP A 19 -4.51 11.65 -9.95
C TRP A 19 -5.89 12.28 -10.00
N ASP A 20 -5.92 13.60 -10.12
CA ASP A 20 -7.15 14.37 -10.31
C ASP A 20 -7.08 15.29 -11.56
N GLU A 21 -8.02 16.22 -11.68
CA GLU A 21 -8.12 17.16 -12.81
C GLU A 21 -6.97 18.19 -12.87
N SER A 22 -6.19 18.33 -11.80
CA SER A 22 -4.98 19.17 -11.79
C SER A 22 -3.80 18.53 -12.53
N CYS A 23 -3.92 17.24 -12.89
CA CYS A 23 -2.85 16.40 -13.40
C CYS A 23 -1.70 16.17 -12.39
N GLU A 24 -1.84 16.56 -11.13
CA GLU A 24 -0.94 16.09 -10.08
C GLU A 24 -1.30 14.65 -9.68
N ALA A 25 -0.28 13.83 -9.46
CA ALA A 25 -0.43 12.41 -9.22
C ALA A 25 0.47 11.90 -8.09
N VAL A 26 0.07 10.79 -7.50
CA VAL A 26 0.90 9.97 -6.63
C VAL A 26 0.97 8.54 -7.18
N ILE A 27 2.04 7.83 -6.88
CA ILE A 27 2.16 6.40 -7.13
C ILE A 27 2.11 5.70 -5.78
N VAL A 28 1.17 4.78 -5.61
CA VAL A 28 1.05 3.93 -4.41
C VAL A 28 1.63 2.57 -4.75
N ASP A 29 2.64 2.19 -4.00
CA ASP A 29 3.53 1.05 -4.19
C ASP A 29 4.22 1.06 -5.58
N ALA A 30 5.41 0.59 -5.64
CA ALA A 30 6.22 0.67 -6.86
C ALA A 30 6.80 -0.71 -7.20
N GLY A 31 5.90 -1.62 -7.62
CA GLY A 31 6.23 -3.00 -7.90
C GLY A 31 6.92 -3.25 -9.25
N ASN A 32 7.12 -2.23 -10.08
CA ASN A 32 7.81 -2.35 -11.36
C ASN A 32 9.28 -2.74 -11.14
N TYR A 33 9.67 -3.93 -11.62
CA TYR A 33 10.98 -4.52 -11.30
C TYR A 33 11.93 -4.66 -12.49
N ASN A 34 11.47 -4.34 -13.71
CA ASN A 34 12.25 -4.44 -14.93
C ASN A 34 11.94 -3.29 -15.90
N GLN A 35 12.77 -3.16 -16.93
CA GLN A 35 12.65 -2.07 -17.89
C GLN A 35 11.30 -2.04 -18.63
N ILE A 36 10.71 -3.20 -18.93
CA ILE A 36 9.43 -3.27 -19.65
C ILE A 36 8.29 -2.68 -18.81
N GLU A 37 8.30 -3.00 -17.51
CA GLU A 37 7.30 -2.46 -16.57
C GLU A 37 7.53 -0.97 -16.30
N ASP A 38 8.79 -0.53 -16.21
CA ASP A 38 9.14 0.89 -16.11
C ASP A 38 8.59 1.69 -17.29
N GLU A 39 8.89 1.24 -18.51
CA GLU A 39 8.45 1.91 -19.74
C GLU A 39 6.93 1.95 -19.86
N LYS A 40 6.22 0.89 -19.43
CA LYS A 40 4.76 0.85 -19.40
C LYS A 40 4.19 1.92 -18.47
N LEU A 41 4.77 2.08 -17.27
CA LEU A 41 4.35 3.07 -16.30
C LEU A 41 4.69 4.49 -16.77
N PHE A 42 5.89 4.70 -17.30
CA PHE A 42 6.31 5.99 -17.84
C PHE A 42 5.43 6.45 -19.00
N ALA A 43 5.19 5.56 -19.97
CA ALA A 43 4.34 5.87 -21.12
C ALA A 43 2.91 6.27 -20.70
N PHE A 44 2.37 5.63 -19.68
CA PHE A 44 1.06 6.01 -19.14
C PHE A 44 1.07 7.41 -18.52
N ILE A 45 2.06 7.70 -17.66
CA ILE A 45 2.19 8.98 -16.96
C ILE A 45 2.40 10.11 -17.99
N GLU A 46 3.25 9.91 -18.98
CA GLU A 46 3.51 10.86 -20.05
C GLU A 46 2.27 11.09 -20.94
N ALA A 47 1.60 10.01 -21.36
CA ALA A 47 0.39 10.11 -22.20
C ALA A 47 -0.76 10.84 -21.51
N LYS A 48 -0.81 10.79 -20.18
CA LYS A 48 -1.80 11.53 -19.36
C LYS A 48 -1.33 12.93 -18.97
N GLY A 49 -0.07 13.29 -19.23
CA GLY A 49 0.51 14.57 -18.84
C GLY A 49 0.58 14.77 -17.31
N LEU A 50 0.81 13.69 -16.56
CA LEU A 50 0.79 13.72 -15.10
C LEU A 50 2.12 14.23 -14.52
N THR A 51 2.01 14.95 -13.40
CA THR A 51 3.13 15.37 -12.57
C THR A 51 3.12 14.54 -11.28
N VAL A 52 4.07 13.62 -11.14
CA VAL A 52 4.18 12.77 -9.95
C VAL A 52 4.73 13.58 -8.78
N LYS A 53 3.94 13.70 -7.70
CA LYS A 53 4.27 14.49 -6.51
C LYS A 53 4.91 13.65 -5.41
N TYR A 54 4.47 12.41 -5.25
CA TYR A 54 4.93 11.50 -4.20
C TYR A 54 4.96 10.06 -4.71
N LEU A 55 5.94 9.31 -4.21
CA LEU A 55 5.98 7.86 -4.27
C LEU A 55 5.59 7.37 -2.87
N LEU A 56 4.37 6.90 -2.72
CA LEU A 56 3.81 6.43 -1.45
C LEU A 56 3.97 4.92 -1.37
N ASN A 57 4.56 4.41 -0.30
CA ASN A 57 4.55 2.98 -0.06
C ASN A 57 3.67 2.62 1.12
N THR A 58 2.91 1.55 0.97
CA THR A 58 2.14 0.97 2.07
C THR A 58 3.05 0.33 3.09
N HIS A 59 4.12 -0.34 2.63
CA HIS A 59 5.07 -1.01 3.49
C HIS A 59 6.41 -1.32 2.77
N GLY A 60 7.36 -1.92 3.50
CA GLY A 60 8.74 -2.09 3.04
C GLY A 60 9.09 -3.44 2.40
N HIS A 61 8.14 -4.31 2.02
CA HIS A 61 8.45 -5.57 1.36
C HIS A 61 9.02 -5.38 -0.05
N PHE A 62 9.86 -6.34 -0.44
CA PHE A 62 10.69 -6.24 -1.65
C PHE A 62 9.93 -6.17 -2.97
N ASP A 63 8.71 -6.67 -3.02
CA ASP A 63 7.84 -6.66 -4.19
C ASP A 63 7.05 -5.35 -4.35
N HIS A 64 6.92 -4.55 -3.29
CA HIS A 64 6.31 -3.22 -3.31
C HIS A 64 7.30 -2.08 -3.53
N THR A 65 8.61 -2.38 -3.55
CA THR A 65 9.66 -1.33 -3.54
C THR A 65 10.62 -1.33 -4.72
N PRO A 66 10.61 -2.30 -5.66
CA PRO A 66 11.72 -2.44 -6.63
C PRO A 66 11.80 -1.30 -7.64
N GLY A 67 10.69 -0.58 -7.86
CA GLY A 67 10.61 0.55 -8.77
C GLY A 67 11.01 1.90 -8.17
N ILE A 68 11.14 2.02 -6.85
CA ILE A 68 11.31 3.32 -6.18
C ILE A 68 12.49 4.12 -6.73
N GLU A 69 13.68 3.53 -6.86
CA GLU A 69 14.88 4.26 -7.33
C GLU A 69 14.71 4.78 -8.77
N VAL A 70 14.13 3.96 -9.65
CA VAL A 70 13.94 4.37 -11.04
C VAL A 70 12.86 5.44 -11.17
N LEU A 71 11.79 5.35 -10.38
CA LEU A 71 10.73 6.38 -10.36
C LEU A 71 11.23 7.67 -9.72
N ARG A 72 11.99 7.60 -8.63
CA ARG A 72 12.64 8.76 -7.99
C ARG A 72 13.56 9.46 -8.98
N SER A 73 14.41 8.71 -9.68
CA SER A 73 15.30 9.26 -10.70
C SER A 73 14.55 9.90 -11.89
N ARG A 74 13.42 9.31 -12.30
CA ARG A 74 12.62 9.78 -13.45
C ARG A 74 11.82 11.04 -13.14
N PHE A 75 11.18 11.08 -11.95
CA PHE A 75 10.19 12.11 -11.61
C PHE A 75 10.65 13.11 -10.56
N GLY A 76 11.75 12.84 -9.84
CA GLY A 76 12.20 13.70 -8.74
C GLY A 76 11.24 13.72 -7.54
N ALA A 77 10.31 12.76 -7.48
CA ALA A 77 9.29 12.69 -6.44
C ALA A 77 9.86 12.01 -5.18
N PRO A 78 9.59 12.55 -3.96
CA PRO A 78 10.05 11.95 -2.72
C PRO A 78 9.38 10.62 -2.44
N PHE A 79 10.17 9.68 -1.90
CA PHE A 79 9.71 8.39 -1.38
C PHE A 79 9.20 8.55 0.05
N CYS A 80 7.94 8.17 0.27
CA CYS A 80 7.24 8.40 1.53
C CYS A 80 6.71 7.07 2.08
N MET A 81 7.04 6.74 3.33
CA MET A 81 6.52 5.59 4.07
C MET A 81 6.78 5.74 5.57
N ASN A 82 6.39 4.72 6.36
CA ASN A 82 6.69 4.69 7.78
C ASN A 82 8.07 4.09 8.07
N SER A 83 8.86 4.73 8.94
CA SER A 83 10.24 4.32 9.25
C SER A 83 10.34 3.03 10.06
N ALA A 84 9.25 2.55 10.69
CA ALA A 84 9.25 1.26 11.37
C ALA A 84 9.56 0.08 10.42
N ASP A 85 9.36 0.26 9.11
CA ASP A 85 9.67 -0.73 8.09
C ASP A 85 11.07 -0.58 7.45
N GLU A 86 11.94 0.31 7.95
CA GLU A 86 13.34 0.34 7.49
C GLU A 86 14.06 -1.02 7.56
N PRO A 87 13.83 -1.89 8.57
CA PRO A 87 14.41 -3.23 8.57
C PRO A 87 13.99 -4.08 7.35
N LEU A 88 12.76 -3.93 6.88
CA LEU A 88 12.27 -4.60 5.67
C LEU A 88 12.94 -4.06 4.41
N LEU A 89 13.15 -2.75 4.30
CA LEU A 89 13.90 -2.15 3.19
C LEU A 89 15.33 -2.70 3.10
N ARG A 90 15.98 -2.95 4.25
CA ARG A 90 17.30 -3.60 4.28
C ARG A 90 17.25 -5.05 3.78
N GLN A 91 16.20 -5.79 4.14
CA GLN A 91 16.01 -7.17 3.66
C GLN A 91 15.62 -7.21 2.18
N ALA A 92 14.86 -6.23 1.69
CA ALA A 92 14.39 -6.15 0.31
C ALA A 92 15.54 -6.24 -0.70
N VAL A 93 16.73 -5.70 -0.38
CA VAL A 93 17.93 -5.79 -1.22
C VAL A 93 18.34 -7.25 -1.48
N THR A 94 18.30 -8.11 -0.45
CA THR A 94 18.69 -9.51 -0.57
C THR A 94 17.57 -10.36 -1.15
N GLN A 95 16.34 -10.14 -0.66
CA GLN A 95 15.16 -10.87 -1.12
C GLN A 95 14.87 -10.60 -2.59
N GLY A 96 14.90 -9.33 -3.04
CA GLY A 96 14.70 -8.98 -4.44
C GLY A 96 15.68 -9.71 -5.37
N ARG A 97 16.96 -9.87 -4.97
CA ARG A 97 17.94 -10.65 -5.74
C ARG A 97 17.58 -12.13 -5.86
N LEU A 98 17.09 -12.74 -4.77
CA LEU A 98 16.69 -14.15 -4.77
C LEU A 98 15.50 -14.42 -5.70
N PHE A 99 14.59 -13.45 -5.83
CA PHE A 99 13.42 -13.53 -6.71
C PHE A 99 13.69 -13.00 -8.13
N GLY A 100 14.93 -12.60 -8.45
CA GLY A 100 15.29 -12.10 -9.77
C GLY A 100 14.80 -10.70 -10.08
N PHE A 101 14.43 -9.93 -9.05
CA PHE A 101 14.05 -8.53 -9.21
C PHE A 101 15.29 -7.66 -9.42
N ARG A 102 15.09 -6.47 -9.98
CA ARG A 102 16.13 -5.45 -9.98
C ARG A 102 16.55 -5.21 -8.54
N ALA A 103 17.79 -5.59 -8.22
CA ALA A 103 18.31 -5.38 -6.89
C ALA A 103 18.86 -3.96 -6.78
N ALA A 104 18.34 -3.19 -5.84
CA ALA A 104 19.08 -2.06 -5.32
C ALA A 104 20.45 -2.56 -4.78
N THR A 105 21.48 -1.75 -4.90
CA THR A 105 22.81 -2.06 -4.31
C THR A 105 22.82 -1.76 -2.83
N GLU A 106 22.04 -0.77 -2.42
CA GLU A 106 21.87 -0.29 -1.05
C GLU A 106 20.38 -0.26 -0.65
N PRO A 107 20.05 -0.32 0.64
CA PRO A 107 18.70 -0.10 1.11
C PRO A 107 18.17 1.27 0.70
N LEU A 108 16.88 1.32 0.35
CA LEU A 108 16.19 2.58 0.07
C LEU A 108 16.21 3.51 1.29
N THR A 109 16.36 4.79 1.05
CA THR A 109 16.22 5.84 2.07
C THR A 109 14.85 6.50 1.97
N ILE A 110 14.18 6.66 3.09
CA ILE A 110 12.90 7.36 3.18
C ILE A 110 13.16 8.86 3.09
N ASP A 111 12.54 9.55 2.13
CA ASP A 111 12.68 11.02 1.99
C ASP A 111 11.71 11.75 2.90
N LYS A 112 10.53 11.17 3.15
CA LYS A 112 9.51 11.73 4.02
C LYS A 112 8.84 10.62 4.82
N GLU A 113 8.97 10.70 6.12
CA GLU A 113 8.23 9.81 7.02
C GLU A 113 6.74 10.15 7.04
N LEU A 114 5.90 9.10 7.08
CA LEU A 114 4.46 9.21 7.24
C LEU A 114 4.02 8.43 8.48
N ALA A 115 3.07 9.02 9.23
CA ALA A 115 2.50 8.46 10.44
C ALA A 115 0.97 8.49 10.40
N ASP A 116 0.35 7.82 11.38
CA ASP A 116 -1.10 7.79 11.55
C ASP A 116 -1.71 9.19 11.65
N GLY A 117 -2.74 9.46 10.88
CA GLY A 117 -3.42 10.76 10.85
C GLY A 117 -2.79 11.81 9.94
N ASP A 118 -1.62 11.54 9.36
CA ASP A 118 -1.03 12.44 8.37
C ASP A 118 -1.92 12.58 7.13
N LYS A 119 -1.70 13.65 6.38
CA LYS A 119 -2.40 13.92 5.13
C LYS A 119 -1.40 14.12 4.00
N VAL A 120 -1.63 13.41 2.90
CA VAL A 120 -0.90 13.58 1.66
C VAL A 120 -1.81 14.29 0.68
N CYS A 121 -1.43 15.53 0.32
CA CYS A 121 -2.20 16.38 -0.60
C CYS A 121 -1.49 16.48 -1.95
N PHE A 122 -2.23 16.29 -3.03
CA PHE A 122 -1.79 16.52 -4.41
C PHE A 122 -2.96 17.03 -5.23
N GLY A 123 -2.75 18.10 -5.99
CA GLY A 123 -3.85 18.79 -6.67
C GLY A 123 -4.97 19.17 -5.70
N ASN A 124 -6.18 18.70 -5.99
CA ASN A 124 -7.37 18.89 -5.17
C ASN A 124 -7.69 17.64 -4.31
N THR A 125 -6.82 16.63 -4.36
CA THR A 125 -7.03 15.34 -3.68
C THR A 125 -6.24 15.27 -2.38
N THR A 126 -6.85 14.70 -1.34
CA THR A 126 -6.21 14.42 -0.06
C THR A 126 -6.37 12.93 0.27
N LEU A 127 -5.26 12.28 0.62
CA LEU A 127 -5.24 10.95 1.21
C LEU A 127 -4.92 11.06 2.70
N GLU A 128 -5.75 10.49 3.56
CA GLU A 128 -5.50 10.33 4.99
C GLU A 128 -4.65 9.06 5.18
N VAL A 129 -3.62 9.15 6.01
CA VAL A 129 -2.73 8.03 6.33
C VAL A 129 -3.28 7.30 7.55
N LEU A 130 -3.50 6.00 7.41
CA LEU A 130 -3.91 5.11 8.51
C LEU A 130 -2.78 4.13 8.77
N HIS A 131 -2.20 4.16 9.96
CA HIS A 131 -1.23 3.14 10.38
C HIS A 131 -1.96 1.85 10.73
N THR A 132 -1.67 0.78 10.01
CA THR A 132 -2.37 -0.51 10.10
C THR A 132 -1.36 -1.65 10.28
N PRO A 133 -0.67 -1.71 11.44
CA PRO A 133 0.34 -2.73 11.69
C PRO A 133 -0.27 -4.12 11.77
N GLY A 134 0.60 -5.14 11.61
CA GLY A 134 0.26 -6.55 11.76
C GLY A 134 0.72 -7.42 10.60
N HIS A 135 0.66 -6.97 9.35
CA HIS A 135 1.41 -7.57 8.24
C HIS A 135 2.91 -7.26 8.41
N CYS A 136 3.21 -6.04 8.74
CA CYS A 136 4.51 -5.54 9.18
C CYS A 136 4.31 -4.34 10.12
N PRO A 137 5.37 -3.90 10.86
CA PRO A 137 5.21 -2.86 11.87
C PRO A 137 4.87 -1.47 11.34
N GLY A 138 5.36 -1.12 10.16
CA GLY A 138 5.19 0.20 9.56
C GLY A 138 4.10 0.29 8.51
N HIS A 139 3.22 -0.71 8.41
CA HIS A 139 2.20 -0.76 7.36
C HIS A 139 1.25 0.45 7.41
N LEU A 140 1.03 1.07 6.25
CA LEU A 140 0.13 2.20 6.06
C LEU A 140 -0.95 1.87 5.03
N CYS A 141 -2.18 2.29 5.32
CA CYS A 141 -3.24 2.42 4.32
C CYS A 141 -3.44 3.89 3.96
N TYR A 142 -3.92 4.16 2.74
CA TYR A 142 -4.18 5.52 2.26
C TYR A 142 -5.67 5.67 1.92
N PHE A 143 -6.35 6.56 2.62
CA PHE A 143 -7.80 6.73 2.53
C PHE A 143 -8.19 8.08 1.91
N ASN A 144 -8.91 8.05 0.79
CA ASN A 144 -9.64 9.22 0.30
C ASN A 144 -11.07 9.20 0.84
N ARG A 145 -11.35 10.06 1.81
CA ARG A 145 -12.64 10.13 2.50
C ARG A 145 -13.75 10.63 1.58
N GLU A 146 -13.44 11.56 0.68
CA GLU A 146 -14.42 12.23 -0.18
C GLU A 146 -15.05 11.24 -1.17
N GLU A 147 -14.25 10.35 -1.74
CA GLU A 147 -14.72 9.36 -2.72
C GLU A 147 -14.91 7.94 -2.13
N GLY A 148 -14.63 7.75 -0.83
CA GLY A 148 -14.72 6.44 -0.20
C GLY A 148 -13.78 5.42 -0.84
N VAL A 149 -12.50 5.74 -0.96
CA VAL A 149 -11.47 4.89 -1.58
C VAL A 149 -10.36 4.63 -0.59
N LEU A 150 -9.99 3.36 -0.41
CA LEU A 150 -8.93 2.92 0.49
C LEU A 150 -7.93 2.04 -0.26
N PHE A 151 -6.67 2.43 -0.26
CA PHE A 151 -5.54 1.60 -0.67
C PHE A 151 -5.05 0.86 0.56
N THR A 152 -5.24 -0.47 0.59
CA THR A 152 -5.00 -1.29 1.79
C THR A 152 -3.64 -1.95 1.82
N GLY A 153 -2.84 -1.84 0.75
CA GLY A 153 -1.61 -2.62 0.66
C GLY A 153 -1.89 -4.08 1.03
N ASP A 154 -1.07 -4.61 1.92
CA ASP A 154 -1.16 -5.99 2.37
C ASP A 154 -1.83 -6.15 3.76
N THR A 155 -2.70 -5.22 4.15
CA THR A 155 -3.53 -5.39 5.36
C THR A 155 -4.77 -6.22 5.05
N LEU A 156 -5.56 -5.83 4.03
CA LEU A 156 -6.85 -6.44 3.72
C LEU A 156 -6.97 -6.69 2.23
N PHE A 157 -7.25 -7.94 1.87
CA PHE A 157 -7.49 -8.40 0.51
C PHE A 157 -8.94 -8.85 0.34
N ARG A 158 -9.34 -9.10 -0.89
CA ARG A 158 -10.63 -9.72 -1.16
C ARG A 158 -10.69 -11.13 -0.56
N GLU A 159 -11.56 -11.28 0.47
CA GLU A 159 -11.81 -12.53 1.22
C GLU A 159 -10.53 -13.12 1.87
N SER A 160 -9.52 -12.26 2.13
CA SER A 160 -8.27 -12.65 2.78
C SER A 160 -7.64 -11.47 3.52
N ILE A 161 -6.57 -11.74 4.25
CA ILE A 161 -5.73 -10.75 4.92
C ILE A 161 -4.26 -10.95 4.57
N GLY A 162 -3.44 -9.94 4.83
CA GLY A 162 -1.99 -10.07 4.71
C GLY A 162 -1.45 -11.15 5.67
N ARG A 163 -0.41 -11.83 5.23
CA ARG A 163 0.28 -12.81 6.07
C ARG A 163 0.96 -12.15 7.26
N THR A 164 1.03 -12.87 8.37
CA THR A 164 1.55 -12.36 9.64
C THR A 164 2.72 -13.20 10.18
N ASP A 165 3.25 -14.10 9.37
CA ASP A 165 4.32 -15.04 9.73
C ASP A 165 5.72 -14.58 9.28
N LEU A 166 5.83 -13.36 8.73
CA LEU A 166 7.10 -12.73 8.36
C LEU A 166 7.64 -11.84 9.48
N LEU A 167 8.84 -11.28 9.26
CA LEU A 167 9.49 -10.40 10.24
C LEU A 167 8.59 -9.21 10.62
N GLY A 168 8.26 -9.13 11.90
CA GLY A 168 7.41 -8.07 12.45
C GLY A 168 5.93 -8.28 12.21
N GLY A 169 5.53 -9.44 11.64
CA GLY A 169 4.13 -9.81 11.50
C GLY A 169 3.49 -10.22 12.81
N ASP A 170 2.20 -9.87 13.00
CA ASP A 170 1.42 -10.14 14.21
C ASP A 170 -0.07 -10.24 13.83
N TYR A 171 -0.66 -11.41 14.08
CA TYR A 171 -2.05 -11.68 13.71
C TYR A 171 -3.05 -10.83 14.50
N ASP A 172 -2.81 -10.66 15.78
CA ASP A 172 -3.72 -9.89 16.62
C ASP A 172 -3.70 -8.41 16.24
N GLN A 173 -2.53 -7.88 15.90
CA GLN A 173 -2.39 -6.51 15.42
C GLN A 173 -3.06 -6.28 14.06
N ILE A 174 -2.93 -7.20 13.09
CA ILE A 174 -3.59 -7.00 11.79
C ILE A 174 -5.11 -7.04 11.94
N MET A 175 -5.62 -7.95 12.78
CA MET A 175 -7.05 -8.00 13.06
C MET A 175 -7.54 -6.75 13.79
N GLU A 176 -6.78 -6.25 14.75
CA GLU A 176 -7.07 -4.98 15.41
C GLU A 176 -7.10 -3.81 14.43
N SER A 177 -6.10 -3.74 13.53
CA SER A 177 -6.03 -2.73 12.47
C SER A 177 -7.26 -2.77 11.56
N ILE A 178 -7.67 -3.95 11.12
CA ILE A 178 -8.85 -4.13 10.27
C ILE A 178 -10.12 -3.71 11.02
N VAL A 179 -10.34 -4.27 12.20
CA VAL A 179 -11.61 -4.08 12.93
C VAL A 179 -11.75 -2.66 13.49
N LYS A 180 -10.67 -2.06 14.00
CA LYS A 180 -10.74 -0.74 14.61
C LYS A 180 -10.53 0.43 13.64
N LYS A 181 -9.81 0.22 12.52
CA LYS A 181 -9.48 1.32 11.60
C LYS A 181 -10.13 1.19 10.21
N ILE A 182 -10.30 -0.02 9.68
CA ILE A 182 -10.85 -0.19 8.32
C ILE A 182 -12.38 -0.39 8.35
N ILE A 183 -12.89 -1.31 9.13
CA ILE A 183 -14.34 -1.60 9.21
C ILE A 183 -15.16 -0.35 9.56
N PRO A 184 -14.74 0.53 10.50
CA PRO A 184 -15.51 1.74 10.85
C PRO A 184 -15.55 2.81 9.75
N LEU A 185 -14.80 2.67 8.64
CA LEU A 185 -14.83 3.62 7.54
C LEU A 185 -16.17 3.59 6.78
N GLY A 186 -16.89 2.45 6.83
CA GLY A 186 -18.22 2.27 6.26
C GLY A 186 -18.26 1.33 5.06
N ASP A 187 -19.36 0.61 4.90
CA ASP A 187 -19.55 -0.49 3.95
C ASP A 187 -19.29 -0.11 2.48
N GLU A 188 -19.60 1.14 2.11
CA GLU A 188 -19.48 1.65 0.74
C GLU A 188 -18.02 1.98 0.34
N VAL A 189 -17.06 1.94 1.28
CA VAL A 189 -15.65 2.22 0.98
C VAL A 189 -15.08 1.12 0.11
N ARG A 190 -14.57 1.51 -1.06
CA ARG A 190 -13.91 0.59 -2.01
C ARG A 190 -12.46 0.34 -1.60
N ILE A 191 -12.06 -0.92 -1.67
CA ILE A 191 -10.73 -1.38 -1.30
C ILE A 191 -9.91 -1.69 -2.54
N TYR A 192 -8.70 -1.14 -2.59
CA TYR A 192 -7.68 -1.34 -3.60
C TYR A 192 -6.45 -1.98 -2.93
N PRO A 193 -6.32 -3.31 -2.97
CA PRO A 193 -5.29 -4.04 -2.22
C PRO A 193 -3.95 -4.11 -2.96
N GLY A 194 -2.88 -4.43 -2.23
CA GLY A 194 -1.55 -4.66 -2.79
C GLY A 194 -1.48 -5.89 -3.71
N HIS A 195 -2.36 -6.85 -3.53
CA HIS A 195 -2.47 -8.04 -4.37
C HIS A 195 -3.93 -8.42 -4.66
N GLY A 196 -4.16 -9.03 -5.82
CA GLY A 196 -5.47 -9.55 -6.19
C GLY A 196 -6.46 -8.50 -6.67
N GLY A 197 -7.75 -8.79 -6.53
CA GLY A 197 -8.84 -7.95 -7.02
C GLY A 197 -9.36 -6.96 -6.01
N ASP A 198 -10.05 -5.92 -6.50
CA ASP A 198 -10.71 -4.91 -5.68
C ASP A 198 -11.85 -5.51 -4.85
N SER A 199 -12.19 -4.85 -3.74
CA SER A 199 -13.29 -5.22 -2.86
C SER A 199 -13.99 -3.99 -2.26
N SER A 200 -14.78 -4.18 -1.22
CA SER A 200 -15.33 -3.11 -0.39
C SER A 200 -15.33 -3.51 1.08
N VAL A 201 -15.35 -2.52 1.97
CA VAL A 201 -15.40 -2.77 3.43
C VAL A 201 -16.61 -3.63 3.79
N GLY A 202 -17.78 -3.35 3.21
CA GLY A 202 -18.99 -4.14 3.46
C GLY A 202 -18.89 -5.58 2.95
N HIS A 203 -18.25 -5.81 1.79
CA HIS A 203 -18.00 -7.16 1.32
C HIS A 203 -17.09 -7.92 2.28
N GLU A 204 -16.00 -7.30 2.71
CA GLU A 204 -15.05 -7.95 3.62
C GLU A 204 -15.64 -8.16 5.02
N ALA A 205 -16.45 -7.26 5.53
CA ALA A 205 -17.16 -7.45 6.79
C ALA A 205 -18.11 -8.67 6.76
N MET A 206 -18.66 -8.97 5.59
CA MET A 206 -19.66 -10.05 5.43
C MET A 206 -19.05 -11.39 5.00
N TYR A 207 -18.07 -11.37 4.10
CA TYR A 207 -17.60 -12.58 3.40
C TYR A 207 -16.15 -12.95 3.69
N ASN A 208 -15.35 -12.03 4.26
CA ASN A 208 -13.98 -12.36 4.62
C ASN A 208 -13.98 -13.28 5.84
N PRO A 209 -13.46 -14.52 5.74
CA PRO A 209 -13.55 -15.50 6.82
C PRO A 209 -12.84 -15.03 8.10
N PHE A 210 -11.73 -14.30 7.99
CA PHE A 210 -10.99 -13.77 9.13
C PHE A 210 -11.77 -12.66 9.84
N VAL A 211 -12.32 -11.72 9.06
CA VAL A 211 -13.08 -10.58 9.59
C VAL A 211 -14.42 -11.02 10.17
N ALA A 212 -15.14 -11.89 9.46
CA ALA A 212 -16.44 -12.39 9.90
C ALA A 212 -16.34 -13.17 11.22
N GLU A 213 -15.29 -13.97 11.41
CA GLU A 213 -15.05 -14.69 12.66
C GLU A 213 -14.94 -13.74 13.86
N VAL A 214 -14.17 -12.67 13.70
CA VAL A 214 -13.97 -11.67 14.75
C VAL A 214 -15.25 -10.87 15.04
N LEU A 215 -15.94 -10.40 14.00
CA LEU A 215 -17.17 -9.60 14.14
C LEU A 215 -18.33 -10.40 14.73
N GLN A 216 -18.38 -11.73 14.53
CA GLN A 216 -19.40 -12.61 15.09
C GLN A 216 -19.10 -13.07 16.53
N GLY A 217 -18.04 -12.57 17.16
CA GLY A 217 -17.72 -12.83 18.56
C GLY A 217 -16.67 -13.92 18.79
N GLY A 218 -15.87 -14.25 17.77
CA GLY A 218 -14.70 -15.13 17.90
C GLY A 218 -13.58 -14.56 18.78
N PHE A 219 -13.55 -13.25 18.97
CA PHE A 219 -12.60 -12.57 19.89
C PHE A 219 -13.24 -12.44 21.29
N ASN A 220 -13.18 -13.50 22.07
CA ASN A 220 -13.59 -13.50 23.48
C ASN A 220 -12.45 -13.05 24.44
N GLN A 221 -11.58 -12.15 24.03
CA GLN A 221 -10.64 -11.49 24.94
C GLN A 221 -10.67 -9.98 24.70
N PRO A 222 -10.86 -9.15 25.75
CA PRO A 222 -10.71 -7.72 25.63
C PRO A 222 -9.24 -7.44 25.26
N PHE A 223 -9.02 -6.63 24.21
CA PHE A 223 -7.73 -5.97 24.04
C PHE A 223 -7.53 -5.13 25.31
N GLU A 224 -6.65 -5.55 26.21
CA GLU A 224 -6.30 -4.74 27.40
C GLU A 224 -5.67 -3.43 26.92
N GLU A 225 -6.16 -2.32 27.46
CA GLU A 225 -5.70 -0.95 27.21
C GLU A 225 -4.27 -0.73 27.68
#